data_5cd3c29dc40522ccc531d371437f32a3
#
_entry.id   5cd3c29dc40522ccc531d371437f32a3
#
_cell.length_a   1.000
_cell.length_b   1.000
_cell.length_c   1.000
_cell.angle_alpha   90.00
_cell.angle_beta   90.00
_cell.angle_gamma   90.00
#
_symmetry.space_group_name_H-M   'P 1'
#
loop_
_entity.id
_entity.type
_entity.pdbx_description
1 polymer ?
#
loop_
_entity_poly.entity_id
_entity_poly.type
_entity_poly.pdbx_seq_one_letter_code
_entity_poly.pdbx_strand_id
1 'polypeptide(L)'
;MGRSAPVAGLHVGARLVVPVLGAAAGSGRSTVALLAAAGLARLASTVVLDSASTASSPWRRWPLAGGAGLVSVPVDRPLSTGQVRAAASSCLDGRVQVLTDRRPWSEPPLALPSAPSAWPALAGAGGWQVSVVDTALTVADDLGDAGVHSRTAQWMLLEGAVPVICAPTSREGLEAAAVAIAAAEAASLPLQRCVLALVGMANGMPRQCRAVTTMLEPRVGAVVRVPHCPAWRAHALRTDRLSRRFEAAGTGLADTLITTAERSWGPLRAPAGTAATSEDPSHDDLYVAAGSPADRPAGQ
;
A
#
# COMPACT_ATOMS: atom_id res chain seq x y z
N MET A 1 29.50 -11.29 -14.60
CA MET A 1 28.75 -10.60 -13.53
C MET A 1 28.31 -9.24 -14.06
N GLY A 2 27.09 -9.17 -14.62
CA GLY A 2 26.53 -7.91 -15.12
C GLY A 2 26.16 -7.02 -13.93
N ARG A 3 26.71 -5.82 -13.87
CA ARG A 3 26.25 -4.77 -12.97
C ARG A 3 24.81 -4.45 -13.34
N SER A 4 23.86 -4.80 -12.47
CA SER A 4 22.47 -4.34 -12.59
C SER A 4 22.51 -2.81 -12.54
N ALA A 5 21.95 -2.16 -13.55
CA ALA A 5 21.82 -0.70 -13.53
C ALA A 5 21.07 -0.27 -12.25
N PRO A 6 21.45 0.85 -11.62
CA PRO A 6 20.73 1.35 -10.45
C PRO A 6 19.26 1.57 -10.84
N VAL A 7 18.35 0.97 -10.08
CA VAL A 7 16.92 1.15 -10.28
C VAL A 7 16.58 2.59 -9.90
N ALA A 8 16.08 3.38 -10.83
CA ALA A 8 15.66 4.75 -10.57
C ALA A 8 14.54 4.74 -9.53
N GLY A 9 14.75 5.44 -8.41
CA GLY A 9 13.74 5.63 -7.36
C GLY A 9 12.60 6.55 -7.80
N LEU A 10 11.59 6.71 -6.95
CA LEU A 10 10.58 7.73 -7.17
C LEU A 10 11.17 9.13 -6.93
N HIS A 11 10.69 10.13 -7.68
CA HIS A 11 11.16 11.50 -7.48
C HIS A 11 10.71 12.05 -6.11
N VAL A 12 11.45 13.03 -5.59
CA VAL A 12 11.11 13.70 -4.34
C VAL A 12 9.72 14.34 -4.48
N GLY A 13 8.83 14.06 -3.53
CA GLY A 13 7.44 14.56 -3.56
C GLY A 13 6.44 13.60 -4.23
N ALA A 14 6.88 12.60 -5.01
CA ALA A 14 5.95 11.58 -5.50
C ALA A 14 5.21 10.90 -4.35
N ARG A 15 3.92 10.69 -4.54
CA ARG A 15 3.07 9.95 -3.61
C ARG A 15 2.28 8.91 -4.38
N LEU A 16 2.29 7.68 -3.87
CA LEU A 16 1.54 6.56 -4.45
C LEU A 16 0.73 5.88 -3.37
N VAL A 17 -0.55 5.68 -3.63
CA VAL A 17 -1.47 4.94 -2.76
C VAL A 17 -1.87 3.66 -3.46
N VAL A 18 -1.72 2.53 -2.81
CA VAL A 18 -2.07 1.21 -3.35
C VAL A 18 -3.09 0.54 -2.44
N PRO A 19 -4.39 0.82 -2.61
CA PRO A 19 -5.42 0.09 -1.89
C PRO A 19 -5.57 -1.31 -2.46
N VAL A 20 -5.48 -2.32 -1.59
CA VAL A 20 -5.59 -3.73 -1.96
C VAL A 20 -6.97 -4.23 -1.57
N LEU A 21 -7.79 -4.50 -2.56
CA LEU A 21 -9.20 -4.89 -2.47
C LEU A 21 -9.35 -6.37 -2.84
N GLY A 22 -10.40 -7.02 -2.38
CA GLY A 22 -10.69 -8.42 -2.72
C GLY A 22 -11.85 -8.56 -3.68
N ALA A 23 -11.75 -9.46 -4.64
CA ALA A 23 -12.91 -9.92 -5.40
C ALA A 23 -13.82 -10.82 -4.55
N ALA A 24 -13.22 -11.55 -3.58
CA ALA A 24 -13.91 -12.40 -2.63
C ALA A 24 -13.15 -12.46 -1.30
N ALA A 25 -13.77 -13.05 -0.28
CA ALA A 25 -13.09 -13.39 0.96
C ALA A 25 -11.94 -14.38 0.67
N GLY A 26 -10.81 -14.24 1.38
CA GLY A 26 -9.64 -15.11 1.18
C GLY A 26 -8.92 -14.93 -0.17
N SER A 27 -9.15 -13.84 -0.88
CA SER A 27 -8.55 -13.54 -2.19
C SER A 27 -7.03 -13.29 -2.17
N GLY A 28 -6.38 -13.31 -1.00
CA GLY A 28 -4.94 -13.12 -0.86
C GLY A 28 -4.49 -11.67 -0.76
N ARG A 29 -5.38 -10.74 -0.36
CA ARG A 29 -5.09 -9.30 -0.19
C ARG A 29 -3.80 -9.03 0.56
N SER A 30 -3.66 -9.53 1.78
CA SER A 30 -2.48 -9.28 2.62
C SER A 30 -1.19 -9.83 2.02
N THR A 31 -1.27 -10.96 1.30
CA THR A 31 -0.13 -11.48 0.52
C THR A 31 0.28 -10.51 -0.59
N VAL A 32 -0.70 -9.98 -1.32
CA VAL A 32 -0.46 -8.99 -2.38
C VAL A 32 0.04 -7.68 -1.79
N ALA A 33 -0.53 -7.22 -0.68
CA ALA A 33 -0.07 -6.02 0.03
C ALA A 33 1.41 -6.14 0.44
N LEU A 34 1.81 -7.28 1.02
CA LEU A 34 3.22 -7.52 1.36
C LEU A 34 4.13 -7.52 0.13
N LEU A 35 3.73 -8.20 -0.94
CA LEU A 35 4.55 -8.27 -2.17
C LEU A 35 4.67 -6.91 -2.85
N ALA A 36 3.57 -6.15 -2.93
CA ALA A 36 3.58 -4.78 -3.44
C ALA A 36 4.52 -3.91 -2.61
N ALA A 37 4.39 -3.95 -1.27
CA ALA A 37 5.25 -3.18 -0.39
C ALA A 37 6.72 -3.59 -0.49
N ALA A 38 7.02 -4.89 -0.55
CA ALA A 38 8.39 -5.39 -0.70
C ALA A 38 9.04 -4.96 -2.03
N GLY A 39 8.27 -4.94 -3.11
CA GLY A 39 8.72 -4.47 -4.41
C GLY A 39 8.93 -2.96 -4.43
N LEU A 40 7.95 -2.18 -3.94
CA LEU A 40 7.97 -0.72 -3.92
C LEU A 40 9.01 -0.16 -2.93
N ALA A 41 9.30 -0.85 -1.83
CA ALA A 41 10.34 -0.48 -0.87
C ALA A 41 11.76 -0.47 -1.45
N ARG A 42 11.96 -1.02 -2.64
CA ARG A 42 13.22 -0.92 -3.39
C ARG A 42 13.37 0.40 -4.14
N LEU A 43 12.27 1.13 -4.30
CA LEU A 43 12.17 2.34 -5.13
C LEU A 43 11.89 3.59 -4.27
N ALA A 44 11.20 3.42 -3.13
CA ALA A 44 10.76 4.52 -2.30
C ALA A 44 10.49 4.09 -0.85
N SER A 45 10.45 5.05 0.06
CA SER A 45 10.02 4.80 1.44
C SER A 45 8.55 4.33 1.44
N THR A 46 8.33 3.10 1.93
CA THR A 46 7.05 2.39 1.80
C THR A 46 6.53 1.91 3.15
N VAL A 47 5.23 2.03 3.36
CA VAL A 47 4.52 1.48 4.53
C VAL A 47 3.30 0.67 4.09
N VAL A 48 3.04 -0.43 4.79
CA VAL A 48 1.75 -1.12 4.76
C VAL A 48 0.87 -0.56 5.86
N LEU A 49 -0.35 -0.19 5.50
CA LEU A 49 -1.39 0.26 6.41
C LEU A 49 -2.45 -0.84 6.50
N ASP A 50 -2.58 -1.44 7.65
CA ASP A 50 -3.58 -2.47 7.92
C ASP A 50 -4.88 -1.82 8.35
N SER A 51 -5.84 -1.76 7.44
CA SER A 51 -7.17 -1.20 7.70
C SER A 51 -8.21 -2.24 8.14
N ALA A 52 -7.78 -3.50 8.30
CA ALA A 52 -8.63 -4.54 8.83
C ALA A 52 -8.76 -4.43 10.36
N SER A 53 -9.91 -4.83 10.87
CA SER A 53 -10.07 -4.94 12.33
C SER A 53 -9.10 -5.97 12.91
N THR A 54 -8.73 -5.79 14.17
CA THR A 54 -7.86 -6.72 14.91
C THR A 54 -8.26 -8.19 14.73
N ALA A 55 -9.56 -8.48 14.70
CA ALA A 55 -10.07 -9.84 14.57
C ALA A 55 -9.84 -10.46 13.19
N SER A 56 -9.82 -9.66 12.14
CA SER A 56 -9.68 -10.10 10.74
C SER A 56 -8.27 -9.90 10.17
N SER A 57 -7.42 -9.13 10.87
CA SER A 57 -6.06 -8.84 10.41
C SER A 57 -5.14 -10.05 10.49
N PRO A 58 -4.45 -10.44 9.42
CA PRO A 58 -3.42 -11.47 9.45
C PRO A 58 -2.09 -10.95 9.99
N TRP A 59 -1.86 -9.63 10.00
CA TRP A 59 -0.58 -9.00 10.34
C TRP A 59 -0.12 -9.29 11.76
N ARG A 60 -1.05 -9.52 12.68
CA ARG A 60 -0.73 -9.92 14.05
C ARG A 60 -0.09 -11.32 14.17
N ARG A 61 -0.31 -12.17 13.19
CA ARG A 61 0.25 -13.53 13.12
C ARG A 61 1.58 -13.59 12.40
N TRP A 62 1.97 -12.49 11.79
CA TRP A 62 3.21 -12.39 11.05
C TRP A 62 4.35 -11.93 11.96
N PRO A 63 5.62 -12.34 11.70
CA PRO A 63 6.76 -11.93 12.50
C PRO A 63 7.09 -10.46 12.24
N LEU A 64 6.48 -9.58 13.02
CA LEU A 64 6.70 -8.15 13.00
C LEU A 64 7.65 -7.77 14.13
N ALA A 65 8.72 -7.04 13.81
CA ALA A 65 9.69 -6.54 14.78
C ALA A 65 9.39 -5.09 15.17
N GLY A 66 9.52 -4.77 16.45
CA GLY A 66 9.34 -3.41 16.99
C GLY A 66 7.91 -2.87 16.83
N GLY A 67 7.78 -1.55 16.91
CA GLY A 67 6.55 -0.78 16.73
C GLY A 67 5.52 -0.95 17.84
N ALA A 68 4.96 0.17 18.29
CA ALA A 68 3.92 0.19 19.32
C ALA A 68 2.49 -0.02 18.76
N GLY A 69 2.34 -0.02 17.43
CA GLY A 69 1.06 -0.19 16.73
C GLY A 69 0.25 1.09 16.62
N LEU A 70 -0.84 1.02 15.85
CA LEU A 70 -1.74 2.16 15.61
C LEU A 70 -2.31 2.78 16.89
N VAL A 71 -2.46 2.00 17.95
CA VAL A 71 -2.95 2.48 19.26
C VAL A 71 -2.07 3.58 19.86
N SER A 72 -0.78 3.59 19.53
CA SER A 72 0.15 4.61 20.03
C SER A 72 0.15 5.92 19.23
N VAL A 73 -0.58 5.95 18.12
CA VAL A 73 -0.72 7.15 17.29
C VAL A 73 -1.79 8.06 17.92
N PRO A 74 -1.44 9.26 18.39
CA PRO A 74 -2.43 10.17 19.00
C PRO A 74 -3.45 10.62 17.95
N VAL A 75 -4.72 10.70 18.36
CA VAL A 75 -5.84 11.13 17.49
C VAL A 75 -6.32 12.56 17.80
N ASP A 76 -5.86 13.13 18.92
CA ASP A 76 -6.34 14.38 19.53
C ASP A 76 -5.34 15.53 19.39
N ARG A 77 -4.19 15.30 18.75
CA ARG A 77 -3.12 16.29 18.60
C ARG A 77 -2.36 16.11 17.30
N PRO A 78 -1.62 17.14 16.83
CA PRO A 78 -0.78 17.03 15.65
C PRO A 78 0.23 15.90 15.75
N LEU A 79 0.40 15.15 14.65
CA LEU A 79 1.31 14.02 14.57
C LEU A 79 2.71 14.50 14.20
N SER A 80 3.72 14.03 14.94
CA SER A 80 5.11 14.13 14.49
C SER A 80 5.51 12.90 13.70
N THR A 81 6.41 13.06 12.73
CA THR A 81 6.96 11.96 11.94
C THR A 81 7.59 10.88 12.83
N GLY A 82 8.29 11.28 13.89
CA GLY A 82 8.90 10.35 14.85
C GLY A 82 7.87 9.48 15.56
N GLN A 83 6.74 10.04 16.01
CA GLN A 83 5.66 9.29 16.66
C GLN A 83 5.04 8.26 15.72
N VAL A 84 4.71 8.67 14.49
CA VAL A 84 4.10 7.76 13.51
C VAL A 84 5.08 6.65 13.11
N ARG A 85 6.36 6.96 12.95
CA ARG A 85 7.37 5.93 12.67
C ARG A 85 7.63 4.99 13.84
N ALA A 86 7.61 5.48 15.08
CA ALA A 86 7.75 4.64 16.27
C ALA A 86 6.57 3.66 16.45
N ALA A 87 5.38 4.00 15.94
CA ALA A 87 4.23 3.11 15.92
C ALA A 87 4.39 1.96 14.89
N ALA A 88 5.16 2.16 13.82
CA ALA A 88 5.32 1.18 12.76
C ALA A 88 6.21 0.01 13.19
N SER A 89 5.75 -1.20 12.94
CA SER A 89 6.55 -2.42 13.03
C SER A 89 7.29 -2.66 11.72
N SER A 90 8.28 -3.53 11.72
CA SER A 90 9.00 -3.91 10.49
C SER A 90 8.95 -5.42 10.25
N CYS A 91 9.04 -5.81 8.98
CA CYS A 91 9.22 -7.19 8.53
C CYS A 91 10.18 -7.25 7.34
N LEU A 92 10.51 -8.46 6.87
CA LEU A 92 11.45 -8.70 5.78
C LEU A 92 12.81 -8.00 6.02
N ASP A 93 13.43 -8.28 7.17
CA ASP A 93 14.71 -7.67 7.59
C ASP A 93 14.66 -6.13 7.60
N GLY A 94 13.55 -5.54 8.04
CA GLY A 94 13.38 -4.10 8.15
C GLY A 94 13.00 -3.38 6.84
N ARG A 95 12.93 -4.09 5.72
CA ARG A 95 12.63 -3.49 4.40
C ARG A 95 11.23 -2.95 4.28
N VAL A 96 10.26 -3.56 4.95
CA VAL A 96 8.84 -3.16 4.90
C VAL A 96 8.41 -2.72 6.28
N GLN A 97 7.79 -1.56 6.38
CA GLN A 97 7.17 -1.07 7.59
C GLN A 97 5.67 -1.34 7.55
N VAL A 98 5.08 -1.63 8.71
CA VAL A 98 3.66 -2.00 8.84
C VAL A 98 3.05 -1.26 10.01
N LEU A 99 1.98 -0.52 9.76
CA LEU A 99 1.13 0.06 10.78
C LEU A 99 -0.12 -0.82 10.94
N THR A 100 -0.23 -1.51 12.05
CA THR A 100 -1.35 -2.40 12.38
C THR A 100 -1.79 -2.19 13.83
N ASP A 101 -3.00 -2.62 14.17
CA ASP A 101 -3.46 -2.65 15.57
C ASP A 101 -2.76 -3.79 16.34
N ARG A 102 -1.93 -3.44 17.31
CA ARG A 102 -1.16 -4.39 18.13
C ARG A 102 -1.73 -4.62 19.52
N ARG A 103 -2.94 -4.14 19.80
CA ARG A 103 -3.55 -4.33 21.11
C ARG A 103 -3.82 -5.81 21.41
N PRO A 104 -3.79 -6.19 22.69
CA PRO A 104 -4.21 -7.51 23.12
C PRO A 104 -5.65 -7.84 22.68
N TRP A 105 -5.96 -9.13 22.49
CA TRP A 105 -7.32 -9.58 22.16
C TRP A 105 -8.36 -9.28 23.25
N SER A 106 -7.92 -9.02 24.46
CA SER A 106 -8.76 -8.67 25.60
C SER A 106 -9.23 -7.21 25.58
N GLU A 107 -8.65 -6.38 24.72
CA GLU A 107 -9.03 -4.98 24.59
C GLU A 107 -10.05 -4.76 23.48
N PRO A 108 -10.94 -3.75 23.63
CA PRO A 108 -11.90 -3.42 22.57
C PRO A 108 -11.17 -2.99 21.28
N PRO A 109 -11.76 -3.26 20.09
CA PRO A 109 -11.14 -2.91 18.81
C PRO A 109 -10.84 -1.41 18.70
N LEU A 110 -9.71 -1.05 18.07
CA LEU A 110 -9.39 0.34 17.77
C LEU A 110 -10.40 0.90 16.77
N ALA A 111 -10.89 2.09 17.03
CA ALA A 111 -11.65 2.83 16.04
C ALA A 111 -10.71 3.29 14.92
N LEU A 112 -10.67 2.51 13.84
CA LEU A 112 -9.86 2.82 12.66
C LEU A 112 -10.53 3.92 11.83
N PRO A 113 -9.74 4.74 11.12
CA PRO A 113 -10.29 5.74 10.21
C PRO A 113 -11.24 5.11 9.19
N SER A 114 -12.45 5.61 9.10
CA SER A 114 -13.45 5.15 8.11
C SER A 114 -13.20 5.76 6.73
N ALA A 115 -12.71 6.99 6.67
CA ALA A 115 -12.42 7.69 5.43
C ALA A 115 -11.13 7.17 4.78
N PRO A 116 -11.14 6.72 3.53
CA PRO A 116 -9.97 6.28 2.79
C PRO A 116 -8.83 7.30 2.74
N SER A 117 -9.13 8.59 2.65
CA SER A 117 -8.14 9.66 2.60
C SER A 117 -7.31 9.84 3.89
N ALA A 118 -7.81 9.38 5.03
CA ALA A 118 -7.08 9.46 6.29
C ALA A 118 -5.83 8.56 6.32
N TRP A 119 -5.85 7.47 5.59
CA TRP A 119 -4.75 6.51 5.55
C TRP A 119 -3.49 7.05 4.85
N PRO A 120 -3.57 7.59 3.61
CA PRO A 120 -2.40 8.23 3.00
C PRO A 120 -1.97 9.49 3.74
N ALA A 121 -2.88 10.23 4.41
CA ALA A 121 -2.50 11.33 5.28
C ALA A 121 -1.63 10.84 6.46
N LEU A 122 -1.99 9.72 7.09
CA LEU A 122 -1.18 9.09 8.13
C LEU A 122 0.20 8.65 7.59
N ALA A 123 0.24 8.04 6.40
CA ALA A 123 1.50 7.70 5.75
C ALA A 123 2.36 8.95 5.48
N GLY A 124 1.75 10.02 4.99
CA GLY A 124 2.41 11.32 4.78
C GLY A 124 3.00 11.90 6.04
N ALA A 125 2.27 11.85 7.17
CA ALA A 125 2.75 12.27 8.48
C ALA A 125 3.97 11.46 8.92
N GLY A 126 4.04 10.17 8.59
CA GLY A 126 5.20 9.31 8.79
C GLY A 126 6.33 9.52 7.78
N GLY A 127 6.17 10.39 6.78
CA GLY A 127 7.19 10.66 5.75
C GLY A 127 7.39 9.52 4.75
N TRP A 128 6.39 8.66 4.54
CA TRP A 128 6.44 7.63 3.47
C TRP A 128 5.91 8.18 2.15
N GLN A 129 6.59 7.81 1.07
CA GLN A 129 6.18 8.14 -0.29
C GLN A 129 5.12 7.18 -0.82
N VAL A 130 5.15 5.93 -0.39
CA VAL A 130 4.23 4.89 -0.82
C VAL A 130 3.46 4.34 0.37
N SER A 131 2.14 4.30 0.25
CA SER A 131 1.24 3.63 1.17
C SER A 131 0.52 2.48 0.48
N VAL A 132 0.76 1.26 0.95
CA VAL A 132 0.01 0.08 0.53
C VAL A 132 -1.03 -0.20 1.60
N VAL A 133 -2.31 -0.13 1.25
CA VAL A 133 -3.40 -0.29 2.22
C VAL A 133 -4.01 -1.68 2.08
N ASP A 134 -3.79 -2.53 3.08
CA ASP A 134 -4.45 -3.84 3.15
C ASP A 134 -5.86 -3.66 3.70
N THR A 135 -6.87 -3.74 2.82
CA THR A 135 -8.26 -3.52 3.18
C THR A 135 -8.97 -4.83 3.55
N ALA A 136 -10.06 -4.74 4.31
CA ALA A 136 -10.97 -5.86 4.55
C ALA A 136 -12.11 -5.93 3.50
N LEU A 137 -12.08 -5.06 2.48
CA LEU A 137 -13.21 -4.86 1.57
C LEU A 137 -13.30 -5.96 0.51
N THR A 138 -14.51 -6.37 0.22
CA THR A 138 -14.89 -7.17 -0.95
C THR A 138 -15.61 -6.25 -1.92
N VAL A 139 -15.07 -6.08 -3.12
CA VAL A 139 -15.48 -5.04 -4.08
C VAL A 139 -16.98 -5.10 -4.42
N ALA A 140 -17.45 -6.29 -4.80
CA ALA A 140 -18.84 -6.45 -5.23
C ALA A 140 -19.84 -6.22 -4.10
N ASP A 141 -19.55 -6.74 -2.90
CA ASP A 141 -20.44 -6.61 -1.74
C ASP A 141 -20.53 -5.15 -1.30
N ASP A 142 -19.38 -4.47 -1.11
CA ASP A 142 -19.33 -3.08 -0.66
C ASP A 142 -19.96 -2.11 -1.69
N LEU A 143 -19.79 -2.37 -2.99
CA LEU A 143 -20.47 -1.61 -4.05
C LEU A 143 -21.96 -1.92 -4.13
N GLY A 144 -22.36 -3.18 -3.91
CA GLY A 144 -23.76 -3.59 -3.88
C GLY A 144 -24.53 -2.94 -2.73
N ASP A 145 -23.90 -2.82 -1.57
CA ASP A 145 -24.52 -2.25 -0.37
C ASP A 145 -24.62 -0.71 -0.42
N ALA A 146 -23.61 -0.02 -0.92
CA ALA A 146 -23.51 1.44 -0.81
C ALA A 146 -23.23 2.18 -2.13
N GLY A 147 -23.09 1.48 -3.25
CA GLY A 147 -22.86 2.06 -4.57
C GLY A 147 -21.65 2.99 -4.63
N VAL A 148 -21.85 4.17 -5.20
CA VAL A 148 -20.79 5.20 -5.31
C VAL A 148 -20.37 5.80 -3.97
N HIS A 149 -21.12 5.58 -2.90
CA HIS A 149 -20.79 6.01 -1.54
C HIS A 149 -20.00 4.96 -0.77
N SER A 150 -19.77 3.77 -1.36
CA SER A 150 -19.00 2.69 -0.76
C SER A 150 -17.55 3.10 -0.48
N ARG A 151 -16.92 2.42 0.47
CA ARG A 151 -15.49 2.62 0.70
C ARG A 151 -14.65 2.16 -0.49
N THR A 152 -15.08 1.14 -1.20
CA THR A 152 -14.47 0.69 -2.46
C THR A 152 -14.44 1.81 -3.49
N ALA A 153 -15.58 2.47 -3.74
CA ALA A 153 -15.63 3.61 -4.66
C ALA A 153 -14.73 4.76 -4.22
N GLN A 154 -14.73 5.11 -2.94
CA GLN A 154 -13.87 6.14 -2.38
C GLN A 154 -12.37 5.80 -2.56
N TRP A 155 -11.95 4.54 -2.36
CA TRP A 155 -10.59 4.09 -2.63
C TRP A 155 -10.23 4.17 -4.12
N MET A 156 -11.14 3.78 -4.99
CA MET A 156 -10.90 3.77 -6.44
C MET A 156 -10.88 5.17 -7.05
N LEU A 157 -11.57 6.13 -6.44
CA LEU A 157 -11.61 7.53 -6.87
C LEU A 157 -10.51 8.39 -6.24
N LEU A 158 -9.82 7.87 -5.22
CA LEU A 158 -8.78 8.63 -4.52
C LEU A 158 -7.66 9.04 -5.49
N GLU A 159 -7.25 10.30 -5.42
CA GLU A 159 -6.14 10.83 -6.20
C GLU A 159 -4.82 10.10 -5.84
N GLY A 160 -4.00 9.82 -6.85
CA GLY A 160 -2.75 9.06 -6.66
C GLY A 160 -2.94 7.59 -6.30
N ALA A 161 -4.17 7.06 -6.34
CA ALA A 161 -4.43 5.67 -6.02
C ALA A 161 -4.37 4.75 -7.26
N VAL A 162 -3.62 3.65 -7.14
CA VAL A 162 -3.64 2.50 -8.06
C VAL A 162 -4.24 1.31 -7.30
N PRO A 163 -5.55 1.08 -7.38
CA PRO A 163 -6.20 -0.02 -6.71
C PRO A 163 -5.75 -1.37 -7.25
N VAL A 164 -5.59 -2.34 -6.36
CA VAL A 164 -5.33 -3.74 -6.73
C VAL A 164 -6.52 -4.59 -6.34
N ILE A 165 -7.16 -5.23 -7.31
CA ILE A 165 -8.25 -6.18 -7.06
C ILE A 165 -7.63 -7.59 -7.05
N CYS A 166 -7.69 -8.27 -5.91
CA CYS A 166 -7.12 -9.61 -5.74
C CYS A 166 -8.19 -10.67 -6.01
N ALA A 167 -7.85 -11.67 -6.80
CA ALA A 167 -8.70 -12.83 -7.07
C ALA A 167 -7.90 -14.13 -7.05
N PRO A 168 -8.41 -15.21 -6.42
CA PRO A 168 -7.82 -16.53 -6.57
C PRO A 168 -7.89 -17.00 -8.01
N THR A 169 -6.92 -17.82 -8.44
CA THR A 169 -6.91 -18.43 -9.78
C THR A 169 -7.78 -19.70 -9.87
N SER A 170 -8.77 -19.82 -9.00
CA SER A 170 -9.84 -20.81 -9.13
C SER A 170 -10.97 -20.30 -10.02
N ARG A 171 -11.87 -21.19 -10.41
CA ARG A 171 -13.07 -20.82 -11.18
C ARG A 171 -13.91 -19.78 -10.41
N GLU A 172 -14.22 -20.07 -9.16
CA GLU A 172 -15.02 -19.21 -8.27
C GLU A 172 -14.34 -17.85 -8.05
N GLY A 173 -13.01 -17.86 -7.91
CA GLY A 173 -12.23 -16.63 -7.74
C GLY A 173 -12.27 -15.74 -8.98
N LEU A 174 -12.22 -16.31 -10.18
CA LEU A 174 -12.33 -15.54 -11.42
C LEU A 174 -13.77 -15.10 -11.73
N GLU A 175 -14.77 -15.90 -11.39
CA GLU A 175 -16.17 -15.49 -11.43
C GLU A 175 -16.41 -14.31 -10.49
N ALA A 176 -15.88 -14.35 -9.26
CA ALA A 176 -15.96 -13.23 -8.33
C ALA A 176 -15.22 -11.98 -8.86
N ALA A 177 -14.07 -12.14 -9.53
CA ALA A 177 -13.38 -11.04 -10.19
C ALA A 177 -14.23 -10.41 -11.31
N ALA A 178 -14.89 -11.23 -12.11
CA ALA A 178 -15.79 -10.75 -13.16
C ALA A 178 -16.97 -9.94 -12.58
N VAL A 179 -17.55 -10.42 -11.49
CA VAL A 179 -18.63 -9.70 -10.77
C VAL A 179 -18.12 -8.39 -10.17
N ALA A 180 -16.94 -8.41 -9.53
CA ALA A 180 -16.33 -7.22 -8.94
C ALA A 180 -16.03 -6.14 -9.99
N ILE A 181 -15.50 -6.54 -11.16
CA ILE A 181 -15.22 -5.63 -12.27
C ILE A 181 -16.53 -5.10 -12.88
N ALA A 182 -17.55 -5.95 -13.05
CA ALA A 182 -18.86 -5.51 -13.56
C ALA A 182 -19.55 -4.53 -12.61
N ALA A 183 -19.46 -4.75 -11.29
CA ALA A 183 -19.99 -3.82 -10.29
C ALA A 183 -19.26 -2.46 -10.34
N ALA A 184 -17.94 -2.48 -10.48
CA ALA A 184 -17.14 -1.26 -10.60
C ALA A 184 -17.44 -0.48 -11.91
N GLU A 185 -17.64 -1.19 -13.02
CA GLU A 185 -18.10 -0.56 -14.29
C GLU A 185 -19.48 0.06 -14.16
N ALA A 186 -20.44 -0.65 -13.55
CA ALA A 186 -21.77 -0.13 -13.32
C ALA A 186 -21.76 1.13 -12.44
N ALA A 187 -20.80 1.22 -11.50
CA ALA A 187 -20.56 2.40 -10.69
C ALA A 187 -19.68 3.47 -11.39
N SER A 188 -19.34 3.28 -12.67
CA SER A 188 -18.48 4.18 -13.46
C SER A 188 -17.09 4.45 -12.82
N LEU A 189 -16.53 3.47 -12.13
CA LEU A 189 -15.24 3.61 -11.49
C LEU A 189 -14.07 3.45 -12.49
N PRO A 190 -12.93 4.10 -12.26
CA PRO A 190 -11.81 4.18 -13.21
C PRO A 190 -10.98 2.89 -13.23
N LEU A 191 -11.51 1.81 -13.80
CA LEU A 191 -10.85 0.50 -13.87
C LEU A 191 -9.52 0.52 -14.65
N GLN A 192 -9.29 1.49 -15.51
CA GLN A 192 -8.00 1.65 -16.22
C GLN A 192 -6.83 1.98 -15.28
N ARG A 193 -7.12 2.42 -14.05
CA ARG A 193 -6.13 2.62 -13.00
C ARG A 193 -5.99 1.40 -12.08
N CYS A 194 -6.80 0.36 -12.28
CA CYS A 194 -6.80 -0.82 -11.43
C CYS A 194 -5.90 -1.92 -11.97
N VAL A 195 -5.23 -2.61 -11.08
CA VAL A 195 -4.46 -3.82 -11.38
C VAL A 195 -5.24 -5.04 -10.85
N LEU A 196 -5.51 -6.02 -11.71
CA LEU A 196 -6.07 -7.31 -11.29
C LEU A 196 -4.92 -8.25 -10.91
N ALA A 197 -4.84 -8.62 -9.63
CA ALA A 197 -3.85 -9.57 -9.13
C ALA A 197 -4.46 -10.98 -9.01
N LEU A 198 -3.99 -11.89 -9.85
CA LEU A 198 -4.40 -13.29 -9.86
C LEU A 198 -3.51 -14.11 -8.93
N VAL A 199 -4.05 -14.54 -7.80
CA VAL A 199 -3.32 -15.13 -6.69
C VAL A 199 -3.45 -16.65 -6.69
N GLY A 200 -2.32 -17.36 -6.46
CA GLY A 200 -2.34 -18.79 -6.23
C GLY A 200 -2.00 -19.66 -7.45
N MET A 201 -1.27 -19.12 -8.40
CA MET A 201 -0.81 -19.88 -9.56
C MET A 201 0.27 -20.91 -9.20
N ALA A 202 -0.11 -22.20 -9.11
CA ALA A 202 0.85 -23.28 -8.82
C ALA A 202 1.57 -23.79 -10.11
N ASN A 203 0.84 -24.41 -11.01
CA ASN A 203 1.41 -25.13 -12.16
C ASN A 203 0.78 -24.72 -13.50
N GLY A 204 0.52 -23.42 -13.66
CA GLY A 204 -0.16 -22.89 -14.83
C GLY A 204 -1.65 -22.67 -14.60
N MET A 205 -2.25 -21.88 -15.49
CA MET A 205 -3.66 -21.54 -15.40
C MET A 205 -4.48 -22.56 -16.18
N PRO A 206 -5.55 -23.14 -15.59
CA PRO A 206 -6.48 -24.00 -16.32
C PRO A 206 -7.05 -23.29 -17.55
N ARG A 207 -7.38 -24.05 -18.61
CA ARG A 207 -7.88 -23.45 -19.87
C ARG A 207 -9.09 -22.56 -19.66
N GLN A 208 -10.04 -23.00 -18.83
CA GLN A 208 -11.24 -22.23 -18.49
C GLN A 208 -10.89 -20.89 -17.80
N CYS A 209 -9.94 -20.91 -16.85
CA CYS A 209 -9.47 -19.71 -16.18
C CYS A 209 -8.74 -18.75 -17.14
N ARG A 210 -8.02 -19.27 -18.16
CA ARG A 210 -7.40 -18.42 -19.18
C ARG A 210 -8.41 -17.64 -20.00
N ALA A 211 -9.50 -18.27 -20.42
CA ALA A 211 -10.55 -17.59 -21.19
C ALA A 211 -11.13 -16.41 -20.39
N VAL A 212 -11.51 -16.62 -19.11
CA VAL A 212 -12.00 -15.56 -18.25
C VAL A 212 -10.97 -14.45 -18.08
N THR A 213 -9.70 -14.78 -17.83
CA THR A 213 -8.63 -13.77 -17.72
C THR A 213 -8.52 -12.92 -18.98
N THR A 214 -8.53 -13.55 -20.17
CA THR A 214 -8.48 -12.84 -21.46
C THR A 214 -9.68 -11.88 -21.64
N MET A 215 -10.84 -12.23 -21.12
CA MET A 215 -12.02 -11.35 -21.15
C MET A 215 -11.93 -10.18 -20.15
N LEU A 216 -11.24 -10.36 -19.02
CA LEU A 216 -11.09 -9.31 -17.99
C LEU A 216 -9.93 -8.37 -18.28
N GLU A 217 -8.88 -8.85 -18.96
CA GLU A 217 -7.65 -8.08 -19.23
C GLU A 217 -7.90 -6.70 -19.87
N PRO A 218 -8.74 -6.55 -20.91
CA PRO A 218 -8.99 -5.24 -21.52
C PRO A 218 -9.85 -4.30 -20.66
N ARG A 219 -10.45 -4.80 -19.58
CA ARG A 219 -11.34 -4.04 -18.70
C ARG A 219 -10.62 -3.36 -17.54
N VAL A 220 -9.36 -3.70 -17.29
CA VAL A 220 -8.54 -3.17 -16.20
C VAL A 220 -7.23 -2.59 -16.74
N GLY A 221 -6.52 -1.81 -15.93
CA GLY A 221 -5.26 -1.19 -16.33
C GLY A 221 -4.13 -2.19 -16.59
N ALA A 222 -4.09 -3.28 -15.83
CA ALA A 222 -3.13 -4.38 -16.01
C ALA A 222 -3.59 -5.65 -15.27
N VAL A 223 -3.01 -6.79 -15.66
CA VAL A 223 -3.19 -8.07 -14.95
C VAL A 223 -1.82 -8.58 -14.51
N VAL A 224 -1.69 -8.92 -13.24
CA VAL A 224 -0.46 -9.52 -12.68
C VAL A 224 -0.75 -10.90 -12.10
N ARG A 225 0.28 -11.75 -12.08
CA ARG A 225 0.18 -13.11 -11.55
C ARG A 225 1.02 -13.24 -10.30
N VAL A 226 0.38 -13.65 -9.22
CA VAL A 226 1.03 -13.89 -7.92
C VAL A 226 1.16 -15.40 -7.72
N PRO A 227 2.38 -15.91 -7.53
CA PRO A 227 2.60 -17.35 -7.41
C PRO A 227 1.95 -17.93 -6.15
N HIS A 228 1.62 -19.22 -6.20
CA HIS A 228 1.13 -19.95 -5.04
C HIS A 228 2.23 -20.18 -4.01
N CYS A 229 1.92 -19.94 -2.74
CA CYS A 229 2.79 -20.28 -1.62
C CYS A 229 2.04 -21.13 -0.58
N PRO A 230 2.22 -22.45 -0.60
CA PRO A 230 1.60 -23.35 0.36
C PRO A 230 1.96 -23.00 1.81
N ALA A 231 3.23 -22.62 2.05
CA ALA A 231 3.71 -22.26 3.38
C ALA A 231 2.98 -21.07 3.99
N TRP A 232 2.63 -20.07 3.19
CA TRP A 232 1.88 -18.90 3.67
C TRP A 232 0.41 -19.25 3.99
N ARG A 233 -0.14 -20.22 3.27
CA ARG A 233 -1.51 -20.69 3.52
C ARG A 233 -1.60 -21.51 4.80
N ALA A 234 -0.58 -22.32 5.08
CA ALA A 234 -0.57 -23.23 6.22
C ALA A 234 -0.10 -22.60 7.54
N HIS A 235 0.84 -21.66 7.48
CA HIS A 235 1.61 -21.27 8.68
C HIS A 235 1.78 -19.75 8.86
N ALA A 236 1.13 -18.92 8.06
CA ALA A 236 1.46 -17.49 7.93
C ALA A 236 2.92 -17.26 7.46
N LEU A 237 3.33 -16.01 7.34
CA LEU A 237 4.70 -15.69 6.97
C LEU A 237 5.64 -16.03 8.14
N ARG A 238 6.37 -17.14 8.06
CA ARG A 238 7.33 -17.55 9.10
C ARG A 238 8.78 -17.15 8.79
N THR A 239 9.05 -16.63 7.61
CA THR A 239 10.40 -16.28 7.19
C THR A 239 10.52 -14.77 7.08
N ASP A 240 11.60 -14.21 7.61
CA ASP A 240 11.93 -12.79 7.43
C ASP A 240 12.36 -12.47 6.00
N ARG A 241 12.45 -13.47 5.14
CA ARG A 241 12.89 -13.35 3.75
C ARG A 241 11.90 -13.96 2.77
N LEU A 242 11.69 -13.25 1.66
CA LEU A 242 10.97 -13.77 0.51
C LEU A 242 11.87 -14.74 -0.29
N SER A 243 11.30 -15.81 -0.82
CA SER A 243 12.01 -16.60 -1.82
C SER A 243 12.22 -15.80 -3.10
N ARG A 244 13.21 -16.17 -3.91
CA ARG A 244 13.51 -15.51 -5.20
C ARG A 244 12.29 -15.36 -6.10
N ARG A 245 11.40 -16.35 -6.12
CA ARG A 245 10.16 -16.34 -6.91
C ARG A 245 9.20 -15.25 -6.42
N PHE A 246 9.10 -15.07 -5.12
CA PHE A 246 8.25 -14.02 -4.53
C PHE A 246 8.87 -12.64 -4.64
N GLU A 247 10.18 -12.53 -4.54
CA GLU A 247 10.88 -11.27 -4.81
C GLU A 247 10.69 -10.82 -6.26
N ALA A 248 10.80 -11.74 -7.22
CA ALA A 248 10.52 -11.44 -8.61
C ALA A 248 9.06 -11.03 -8.84
N ALA A 249 8.10 -11.70 -8.18
CA ALA A 249 6.69 -11.35 -8.26
C ALA A 249 6.41 -9.96 -7.65
N GLY A 250 7.03 -9.65 -6.51
CA GLY A 250 6.93 -8.31 -5.88
C GLY A 250 7.52 -7.21 -6.75
N THR A 251 8.68 -7.46 -7.39
CA THR A 251 9.29 -6.52 -8.34
C THR A 251 8.37 -6.29 -9.54
N GLY A 252 7.86 -7.36 -10.18
CA GLY A 252 6.96 -7.23 -11.32
C GLY A 252 5.64 -6.52 -10.96
N LEU A 253 5.11 -6.76 -9.76
CA LEU A 253 3.93 -6.05 -9.27
C LEU A 253 4.23 -4.56 -9.06
N ALA A 254 5.36 -4.21 -8.45
CA ALA A 254 5.77 -2.82 -8.25
C ALA A 254 5.95 -2.08 -9.58
N ASP A 255 6.63 -2.69 -10.56
CA ASP A 255 6.79 -2.11 -11.90
C ASP A 255 5.43 -1.88 -12.57
N THR A 256 4.50 -2.82 -12.46
CA THR A 256 3.14 -2.70 -13.01
C THR A 256 2.38 -1.56 -12.33
N LEU A 257 2.45 -1.44 -11.00
CA LEU A 257 1.79 -0.38 -10.25
C LEU A 257 2.31 1.00 -10.65
N ILE A 258 3.63 1.16 -10.74
CA ILE A 258 4.23 2.44 -11.16
C ILE A 258 3.87 2.76 -12.61
N THR A 259 3.97 1.80 -13.53
CA THR A 259 3.60 2.03 -14.93
C THR A 259 2.12 2.40 -15.08
N THR A 260 1.23 1.83 -14.25
CA THR A 260 -0.20 2.16 -14.24
C THR A 260 -0.42 3.56 -13.68
N ALA A 261 0.29 3.94 -12.63
CA ALA A 261 0.26 5.29 -12.07
C ALA A 261 0.78 6.33 -13.08
N GLU A 262 1.93 6.07 -13.70
CA GLU A 262 2.55 6.97 -14.68
C GLU A 262 1.65 7.23 -15.90
N ARG A 263 0.87 6.23 -16.32
CA ARG A 263 -0.14 6.42 -17.39
C ARG A 263 -1.27 7.38 -16.98
N SER A 264 -1.58 7.44 -15.70
CA SER A 264 -2.70 8.24 -15.18
C SER A 264 -2.31 9.63 -14.75
N TRP A 265 -1.08 9.83 -14.26
CA TRP A 265 -0.64 11.07 -13.61
C TRP A 265 0.72 11.60 -14.09
N GLY A 266 1.32 10.95 -15.07
CA GLY A 266 2.64 11.33 -15.56
C GLY A 266 3.79 10.69 -14.78
N PRO A 267 5.04 11.03 -15.10
CA PRO A 267 6.22 10.35 -14.58
C PRO A 267 6.33 10.41 -13.06
N LEU A 268 6.51 9.27 -12.42
CA LEU A 268 6.77 9.13 -10.99
C LEU A 268 8.23 8.80 -10.69
N ARG A 269 8.95 8.20 -11.63
CA ARG A 269 10.36 7.87 -11.47
C ARG A 269 11.23 9.10 -11.66
N ALA A 270 12.29 9.20 -10.85
CA ALA A 270 13.30 10.23 -11.06
C ALA A 270 13.94 10.04 -12.44
N PRO A 271 14.24 11.13 -13.19
CA PRO A 271 14.93 11.02 -14.45
C PRO A 271 16.27 10.30 -14.27
N ALA A 272 16.59 9.38 -15.20
CA ALA A 272 17.86 8.68 -15.19
C ALA A 272 19.02 9.68 -15.30
N GLY A 273 19.84 9.82 -14.27
CA GLY A 273 20.98 10.74 -14.26
C GLY A 273 21.02 11.72 -13.09
N THR A 274 19.95 11.94 -12.34
CA THR A 274 19.98 12.62 -11.04
C THR A 274 20.34 11.63 -9.94
N ALA A 275 21.60 11.21 -9.85
CA ALA A 275 22.14 10.74 -8.58
C ALA A 275 21.93 11.91 -7.60
N ALA A 276 21.17 11.67 -6.53
CA ALA A 276 21.05 12.63 -5.46
C ALA A 276 22.47 12.94 -4.96
N THR A 277 23.00 14.07 -5.35
CA THR A 277 24.04 14.75 -4.60
C THR A 277 23.34 15.06 -3.28
N SER A 278 23.65 14.29 -2.26
CA SER A 278 23.38 14.66 -0.88
C SER A 278 24.25 15.87 -0.58
N GLU A 279 23.78 17.04 -0.94
CA GLU A 279 24.23 18.26 -0.29
C GLU A 279 23.60 18.19 1.10
N ASP A 280 24.45 17.76 2.02
CA ASP A 280 24.26 17.97 3.44
C ASP A 280 24.18 19.50 3.63
N PRO A 281 23.01 20.08 3.99
CA PRO A 281 22.99 21.47 4.37
C PRO A 281 23.71 21.56 5.70
N SER A 282 25.00 21.89 5.63
CA SER A 282 25.79 22.30 6.79
C SER A 282 24.99 23.32 7.57
N HIS A 283 24.67 22.93 8.78
CA HIS A 283 24.07 23.72 9.85
C HIS A 283 25.08 24.80 10.29
N ASP A 284 25.25 25.84 9.49
CA ASP A 284 25.87 27.09 9.94
C ASP A 284 25.23 28.22 9.11
N ASP A 285 24.42 29.02 9.77
CA ASP A 285 24.01 30.37 9.49
C ASP A 285 22.52 30.62 9.79
N LEU A 286 22.16 30.55 11.07
CA LEU A 286 20.98 31.22 11.59
C LEU A 286 21.23 31.72 13.04
N TYR A 287 22.28 32.55 13.19
CA TYR A 287 22.41 33.46 14.31
C TYR A 287 22.51 34.87 13.76
N VAL A 288 21.39 35.52 13.56
CA VAL A 288 21.32 36.97 13.35
C VAL A 288 20.31 37.56 14.34
N ALA A 289 20.91 38.15 15.36
CA ALA A 289 20.47 39.34 16.12
C ALA A 289 19.03 39.35 16.65
N ALA A 290 18.89 38.93 17.90
CA ALA A 290 17.89 39.50 18.80
C ALA A 290 18.28 40.95 19.09
N GLY A 291 17.58 41.91 18.47
CA GLY A 291 17.67 43.32 18.80
C GLY A 291 17.18 43.60 20.22
N SER A 292 18.02 44.25 20.98
CA SER A 292 17.78 44.83 22.30
C SER A 292 16.59 45.78 22.26
N PRO A 293 15.63 45.74 23.20
CA PRO A 293 14.66 46.82 23.36
C PRO A 293 15.24 47.90 24.25
N ALA A 294 15.66 48.98 23.61
CA ALA A 294 15.94 50.22 24.32
C ALA A 294 14.72 51.12 24.35
N ASP A 295 14.48 51.68 25.54
CA ASP A 295 13.80 52.93 25.85
C ASP A 295 12.32 53.12 25.50
N ARG A 296 11.48 53.00 26.53
CA ARG A 296 10.26 53.79 26.70
C ARG A 296 10.51 54.93 27.69
N PRO A 297 10.28 56.19 27.33
CA PRO A 297 10.23 57.30 28.32
C PRO A 297 8.91 57.26 29.10
N ALA A 298 9.03 57.54 30.40
CA ALA A 298 7.93 57.86 31.28
C ALA A 298 7.37 59.26 30.91
N GLY A 299 6.06 59.42 31.04
CA GLY A 299 5.47 60.75 31.03
C GLY A 299 3.95 60.78 30.86
N GLN A 300 3.29 61.05 31.99
CA GLN A 300 1.94 61.60 32.27
C GLN A 300 0.76 60.61 32.17
#